data_5b069ff089e019bdef7f3e502106ba61
#
_entry.id   5b069ff089e019bdef7f3e502106ba61
#
_cell.length_a   1.000
_cell.length_b   1.000
_cell.length_c   1.000
_cell.angle_alpha   90.00
_cell.angle_beta   90.00
_cell.angle_gamma   90.00
#
_symmetry.space_group_name_H-M   'P 1'
#
loop_
_entity.id
_entity.type
_entity.pdbx_description
1 polymer ?
#
loop_
_entity_poly.entity_id
_entity_poly.type
_entity_poly.pdbx_seq_one_letter_code
_entity_poly.pdbx_strand_id
1 'polypeptide(L)'
;MNTKISIIVAVAENGVIGTGGTMPWHISEDFRHFKAVTLGHSVVMGRKTYESIGRPLPRRRNIVITRNPELRIEGCEMAPSLEGALAMCEGEEEVFVIGGGEIYRQAMPLAHKLYITHVGVCVEGDTRFPAIDPAVWQEVNREEFECGAEFAHPFSFVDYERK
;
A
#
# COMPACT_ATOMS: atom_id res chain seq x y z
N MET A 1 16.14 12.77 -12.01
CA MET A 1 15.00 12.01 -12.54
C MET A 1 13.98 11.79 -11.45
N ASN A 2 12.74 11.99 -11.78
CA ASN A 2 11.67 11.92 -10.77
C ASN A 2 11.09 10.51 -10.70
N THR A 3 11.28 9.87 -9.55
CA THR A 3 10.66 8.57 -9.27
C THR A 3 9.18 8.78 -9.00
N LYS A 4 8.32 7.99 -9.64
CA LYS A 4 6.89 8.02 -9.35
C LYS A 4 6.66 7.39 -7.98
N ILE A 5 6.00 8.12 -7.10
CA ILE A 5 5.62 7.63 -5.78
C ILE A 5 4.17 7.18 -5.84
N SER A 6 3.95 5.88 -5.60
CA SER A 6 2.63 5.27 -5.69
C SER A 6 2.27 4.63 -4.36
N ILE A 7 0.97 4.66 -4.04
CA ILE A 7 0.42 3.98 -2.87
C ILE A 7 -0.44 2.84 -3.37
N ILE A 8 -0.30 1.67 -2.76
CA ILE A 8 -1.16 0.52 -3.03
C ILE A 8 -1.76 0.03 -1.73
N VAL A 9 -3.09 -0.12 -1.70
CA VAL A 9 -3.82 -0.44 -0.47
C VAL A 9 -5.20 -1.01 -0.80
N ALA A 10 -5.72 -1.88 0.09
CA ALA A 10 -7.10 -2.33 0.06
C ALA A 10 -7.86 -1.62 1.19
N VAL A 11 -9.03 -1.05 0.87
CA VAL A 11 -9.80 -0.19 1.77
C VAL A 11 -11.25 -0.64 1.80
N ALA A 12 -11.82 -0.81 3.00
CA ALA A 12 -13.24 -1.09 3.17
C ALA A 12 -14.09 0.13 2.82
N GLU A 13 -15.40 -0.04 2.64
CA GLU A 13 -16.31 1.08 2.32
C GLU A 13 -16.22 2.20 3.33
N ASN A 14 -16.01 1.89 4.62
CA ASN A 14 -15.91 2.89 5.68
C ASN A 14 -14.47 3.39 5.91
N GLY A 15 -13.56 3.10 4.98
CA GLY A 15 -12.18 3.58 5.04
C GLY A 15 -11.22 2.74 5.87
N VAL A 16 -11.69 1.67 6.50
CA VAL A 16 -10.85 0.82 7.34
C VAL A 16 -9.88 0.01 6.51
N ILE A 17 -8.61 -0.03 6.92
CA ILE A 17 -7.56 -0.78 6.25
C ILE A 17 -6.91 -1.84 7.16
N GLY A 18 -7.19 -1.81 8.45
CA GLY A 18 -6.63 -2.81 9.37
C GLY A 18 -7.34 -2.83 10.70
N THR A 19 -7.22 -3.96 11.37
CA THR A 19 -7.72 -4.16 12.72
C THR A 19 -6.72 -5.04 13.46
N GLY A 20 -6.19 -4.55 14.58
CA GLY A 20 -5.18 -5.27 15.35
C GLY A 20 -3.92 -5.62 14.58
N GLY A 21 -3.56 -4.84 13.55
CA GLY A 21 -2.37 -5.08 12.75
C GLY A 21 -2.56 -6.05 11.60
N THR A 22 -3.78 -6.55 11.39
CA THR A 22 -4.09 -7.47 10.29
C THR A 22 -5.23 -6.92 9.43
N MET A 23 -5.35 -7.46 8.22
CA MET A 23 -6.46 -7.10 7.34
C MET A 23 -7.70 -7.92 7.72
N PRO A 24 -8.89 -7.27 7.78
CA PRO A 24 -10.12 -7.95 8.20
C PRO A 24 -10.76 -8.84 7.13
N TRP A 25 -10.14 -8.97 5.96
CA TRP A 25 -10.64 -9.80 4.86
C TRP A 25 -9.49 -10.53 4.19
N HIS A 26 -9.84 -11.53 3.37
CA HIS A 26 -8.88 -12.26 2.55
C HIS A 26 -9.45 -12.39 1.13
N ILE A 27 -8.80 -11.77 0.16
CA ILE A 27 -9.21 -11.80 -1.24
C ILE A 27 -7.99 -12.20 -2.07
N SER A 28 -8.00 -13.41 -2.62
CA SER A 28 -6.87 -13.93 -3.39
C SER A 28 -6.57 -13.09 -4.62
N GLU A 29 -7.60 -12.56 -5.29
CA GLU A 29 -7.41 -11.69 -6.44
C GLU A 29 -6.66 -10.42 -6.08
N ASP A 30 -6.89 -9.88 -4.88
CA ASP A 30 -6.18 -8.70 -4.41
C ASP A 30 -4.70 -8.99 -4.17
N PHE A 31 -4.37 -10.13 -3.60
CA PHE A 31 -2.97 -10.54 -3.41
C PHE A 31 -2.26 -10.71 -4.75
N ARG A 32 -2.91 -11.32 -5.74
CA ARG A 32 -2.34 -11.46 -7.08
C ARG A 32 -2.14 -10.11 -7.75
N HIS A 33 -3.10 -9.22 -7.61
CA HIS A 33 -3.01 -7.85 -8.13
C HIS A 33 -1.85 -7.09 -7.50
N PHE A 34 -1.73 -7.15 -6.18
CA PHE A 34 -0.63 -6.52 -5.44
C PHE A 34 0.71 -7.02 -5.95
N LYS A 35 0.86 -8.34 -6.08
CA LYS A 35 2.10 -8.93 -6.58
C LYS A 35 2.41 -8.47 -8.00
N ALA A 36 1.43 -8.50 -8.88
CA ALA A 36 1.63 -8.12 -10.30
C ALA A 36 2.03 -6.66 -10.43
N VAL A 37 1.42 -5.77 -9.65
CA VAL A 37 1.68 -4.33 -9.71
C VAL A 37 3.06 -3.98 -9.13
N THR A 38 3.44 -4.62 -8.02
CA THR A 38 4.67 -4.25 -7.30
C THR A 38 5.91 -5.01 -7.74
N LEU A 39 5.75 -6.10 -8.49
CA LEU A 39 6.88 -6.97 -8.86
C LEU A 39 7.95 -6.20 -9.62
N GLY A 40 9.21 -6.35 -9.21
CA GLY A 40 10.34 -5.67 -9.83
C GLY A 40 10.57 -4.25 -9.35
N HIS A 41 9.71 -3.75 -8.45
CA HIS A 41 9.82 -2.38 -7.91
C HIS A 41 10.22 -2.40 -6.44
N SER A 42 10.61 -1.24 -5.92
CA SER A 42 10.85 -1.10 -4.49
C SER A 42 9.52 -0.94 -3.74
N VAL A 43 9.43 -1.57 -2.58
CA VAL A 43 8.29 -1.43 -1.67
C VAL A 43 8.79 -0.84 -0.36
N VAL A 44 8.07 0.15 0.13
CA VAL A 44 8.39 0.89 1.35
C VAL A 44 7.29 0.64 2.37
N MET A 45 7.66 0.27 3.58
CA MET A 45 6.71 -0.11 4.62
C MET A 45 7.23 0.28 5.99
N GLY A 46 6.28 0.43 6.94
CA GLY A 46 6.65 0.56 8.34
C GLY A 46 7.00 -0.80 8.94
N ARG A 47 7.67 -0.78 10.09
CA ARG A 47 8.11 -2.01 10.77
C ARG A 47 6.94 -2.96 11.08
N LYS A 48 5.81 -2.43 11.56
CA LYS A 48 4.65 -3.26 11.90
C LYS A 48 4.06 -3.96 10.69
N THR A 49 4.07 -3.30 9.55
CA THR A 49 3.61 -3.91 8.29
C THR A 49 4.52 -5.06 7.91
N TYR A 50 5.84 -4.86 8.04
CA TYR A 50 6.78 -5.96 7.78
C TYR A 50 6.52 -7.14 8.71
N GLU A 51 6.29 -6.89 10.00
CA GLU A 51 6.02 -7.96 10.97
C GLU A 51 4.76 -8.74 10.62
N SER A 52 3.75 -8.05 10.09
CA SER A 52 2.52 -8.68 9.63
C SER A 52 2.75 -9.57 8.40
N ILE A 53 3.59 -9.13 7.47
CA ILE A 53 3.96 -9.92 6.29
C ILE A 53 4.85 -11.10 6.67
N GLY A 54 5.79 -10.89 7.60
CA GLY A 54 6.64 -11.92 8.18
C GLY A 54 7.88 -12.29 7.40
N ARG A 55 8.05 -11.77 6.19
CA ARG A 55 9.23 -12.05 5.37
C ARG A 55 9.40 -10.97 4.29
N PRO A 56 10.61 -10.82 3.73
CA PRO A 56 10.79 -9.92 2.59
C PRO A 56 9.96 -10.40 1.40
N LEU A 57 9.38 -9.45 0.66
CA LEU A 57 8.63 -9.77 -0.55
C LEU A 57 9.61 -10.11 -1.66
N PRO A 58 9.48 -11.29 -2.30
CA PRO A 58 10.46 -11.72 -3.29
C PRO A 58 10.42 -10.87 -4.56
N ARG A 59 11.58 -10.74 -5.21
CA ARG A 59 11.78 -9.99 -6.47
C ARG A 59 11.43 -8.50 -6.35
N ARG A 60 11.53 -7.95 -5.15
CA ARG A 60 11.29 -6.55 -4.86
C ARG A 60 12.33 -6.09 -3.86
N ARG A 61 12.72 -4.83 -3.99
CA ARG A 61 13.57 -4.21 -2.99
C ARG A 61 12.69 -3.82 -1.80
N ASN A 62 12.97 -4.37 -0.63
CA ASN A 62 12.17 -4.13 0.57
C ASN A 62 12.87 -3.11 1.45
N ILE A 63 12.18 -1.99 1.73
CA ILE A 63 12.70 -0.93 2.58
C ILE A 63 11.76 -0.76 3.77
N VAL A 64 12.29 -0.95 4.97
CA VAL A 64 11.51 -0.88 6.22
C VAL A 64 11.88 0.39 6.96
N ILE A 65 10.86 1.18 7.26
CA ILE A 65 11.02 2.43 8.04
C ILE A 65 10.98 2.08 9.52
N THR A 66 12.01 2.45 10.24
CA THR A 66 12.09 2.23 11.68
C THR A 66 12.85 3.36 12.36
N ARG A 67 12.41 3.72 13.56
CA ARG A 67 13.12 4.69 14.40
C ARG A 67 14.30 4.06 15.16
N ASN A 68 14.39 2.72 15.15
CA ASN A 68 15.46 2.00 15.80
C ASN A 68 16.66 1.88 14.87
N PRO A 69 17.75 2.64 15.08
CA PRO A 69 18.89 2.63 14.16
C PRO A 69 19.67 1.30 14.19
N GLU A 70 19.42 0.46 15.17
CA GLU A 70 20.11 -0.82 15.32
C GLU A 70 19.34 -1.99 14.73
N LEU A 71 18.08 -1.78 14.36
CA LEU A 71 17.28 -2.84 13.77
C LEU A 71 17.85 -3.23 12.41
N ARG A 72 18.04 -4.52 12.21
CA ARG A 72 18.42 -5.09 10.92
C ARG A 72 17.54 -6.29 10.63
N ILE A 73 17.00 -6.31 9.41
CA ILE A 73 16.17 -7.40 8.94
C ILE A 73 16.84 -7.96 7.70
N GLU A 74 17.17 -9.26 7.73
CA GLU A 74 17.80 -9.90 6.58
C GLU A 74 16.88 -9.81 5.37
N GLY A 75 17.44 -9.40 4.23
CA GLY A 75 16.70 -9.24 2.99
C GLY A 75 15.99 -7.89 2.84
N CYS A 76 16.14 -7.00 3.82
CA CYS A 76 15.53 -5.67 3.80
C CYS A 76 16.59 -4.59 4.02
N GLU A 77 16.30 -3.41 3.48
CA GLU A 77 17.07 -2.20 3.80
C GLU A 77 16.28 -1.41 4.85
N MET A 78 16.98 -0.64 5.66
CA MET A 78 16.37 0.15 6.72
C MET A 78 16.44 1.63 6.39
N ALA A 79 15.39 2.37 6.75
CA ALA A 79 15.36 3.82 6.62
C ALA A 79 14.78 4.45 7.89
N PRO A 80 15.25 5.65 8.29
CA PRO A 80 14.75 6.28 9.52
C PRO A 80 13.42 7.01 9.36
N SER A 81 13.01 7.24 8.12
CA SER A 81 11.78 8.00 7.80
C SER A 81 11.30 7.66 6.40
N LEU A 82 10.08 8.11 6.09
CA LEU A 82 9.55 7.97 4.73
C LEU A 82 10.43 8.73 3.73
N GLU A 83 10.80 9.96 4.06
CA GLU A 83 11.67 10.78 3.20
C GLU A 83 13.00 10.07 2.94
N GLY A 84 13.59 9.48 3.98
CA GLY A 84 14.82 8.71 3.83
C GLY A 84 14.66 7.50 2.92
N ALA A 85 13.54 6.78 3.07
CA ALA A 85 13.25 5.62 2.23
C ALA A 85 13.07 6.04 0.76
N LEU A 86 12.34 7.12 0.51
CA LEU A 86 12.10 7.61 -0.85
C LEU A 86 13.38 8.10 -1.50
N ALA A 87 14.27 8.73 -0.72
CA ALA A 87 15.59 9.16 -1.22
C ALA A 87 16.44 7.97 -1.68
N MET A 88 16.30 6.83 -1.01
CA MET A 88 17.00 5.60 -1.42
C MET A 88 16.52 5.05 -2.75
N CYS A 89 15.32 5.45 -3.19
CA CYS A 89 14.72 5.00 -4.44
C CYS A 89 14.87 6.01 -5.58
N GLU A 90 15.59 7.10 -5.34
CA GLU A 90 15.79 8.12 -6.37
C GLU A 90 16.42 7.51 -7.62
N GLY A 91 15.85 7.83 -8.77
CA GLY A 91 16.29 7.27 -10.05
C GLY A 91 15.55 6.02 -10.48
N GLU A 92 14.77 5.40 -9.60
CA GLU A 92 13.90 4.28 -9.97
C GLU A 92 12.66 4.81 -10.70
N GLU A 93 12.07 3.96 -11.53
CA GLU A 93 10.86 4.35 -12.28
C GLU A 93 9.69 4.60 -11.34
N GLU A 94 9.46 3.69 -10.41
CA GLU A 94 8.32 3.75 -9.50
C GLU A 94 8.64 3.08 -8.18
N VAL A 95 8.16 3.65 -7.08
CA VAL A 95 8.27 3.08 -5.75
C VAL A 95 6.86 2.98 -5.13
N PHE A 96 6.58 1.87 -4.44
CA PHE A 96 5.28 1.61 -3.84
C PHE A 96 5.34 1.73 -2.32
N VAL A 97 4.45 2.54 -1.76
CA VAL A 97 4.24 2.63 -0.32
C VAL A 97 3.11 1.65 0.03
N ILE A 98 3.42 0.68 0.89
CA ILE A 98 2.51 -0.44 1.16
C ILE A 98 1.98 -0.47 2.59
N GLY A 99 2.24 0.54 3.39
CA GLY A 99 1.60 0.71 4.68
C GLY A 99 2.56 0.87 5.85
N GLY A 100 2.13 0.91 7.08
CA GLY A 100 0.69 1.01 7.44
C GLY A 100 0.10 2.40 7.43
N GLY A 101 -0.96 2.58 8.24
CA GLY A 101 -1.77 3.80 8.21
C GLY A 101 -0.99 5.08 8.39
N GLU A 102 -0.04 5.12 9.32
CA GLU A 102 0.79 6.32 9.54
C GLU A 102 1.65 6.62 8.31
N ILE A 103 2.22 5.59 7.69
CA ILE A 103 3.05 5.76 6.50
C ILE A 103 2.19 6.22 5.32
N TYR A 104 1.00 5.67 5.15
CA TYR A 104 0.05 6.12 4.12
C TYR A 104 -0.28 7.60 4.30
N ARG A 105 -0.53 8.02 5.55
CA ARG A 105 -0.86 9.41 5.86
C ARG A 105 0.26 10.36 5.45
N GLN A 106 1.50 9.97 5.73
CA GLN A 106 2.66 10.76 5.35
C GLN A 106 2.90 10.76 3.84
N ALA A 107 2.56 9.66 3.16
CA ALA A 107 2.81 9.52 1.73
C ALA A 107 1.77 10.22 0.86
N MET A 108 0.53 10.40 1.34
CA MET A 108 -0.54 10.99 0.53
C MET A 108 -0.17 12.33 -0.11
N PRO A 109 0.42 13.30 0.62
CA PRO A 109 0.80 14.57 0.00
C PRO A 109 1.91 14.43 -1.06
N LEU A 110 2.67 13.33 -1.03
CA LEU A 110 3.82 13.11 -1.88
C LEU A 110 3.51 12.20 -3.07
N ALA A 111 2.43 11.43 -3.00
CA ALA A 111 2.12 10.40 -3.99
C ALA A 111 1.66 10.99 -5.31
N HIS A 112 2.03 10.33 -6.40
CA HIS A 112 1.62 10.68 -7.76
C HIS A 112 0.47 9.80 -8.24
N LYS A 113 0.37 8.58 -7.72
CA LYS A 113 -0.62 7.60 -8.15
C LYS A 113 -1.09 6.75 -6.96
N LEU A 114 -2.37 6.38 -6.99
CA LEU A 114 -2.95 5.47 -6.01
C LEU A 114 -3.48 4.25 -6.74
N TYR A 115 -3.18 3.07 -6.20
CA TYR A 115 -3.76 1.79 -6.63
C TYR A 115 -4.62 1.30 -5.47
N ILE A 116 -5.92 1.51 -5.56
CA ILE A 116 -6.84 1.24 -4.45
C ILE A 116 -7.72 0.05 -4.77
N THR A 117 -7.76 -0.93 -3.87
CA THR A 117 -8.77 -1.98 -3.92
C THR A 117 -9.89 -1.54 -2.97
N HIS A 118 -11.04 -1.19 -3.54
CA HIS A 118 -12.23 -0.86 -2.75
C HIS A 118 -12.97 -2.15 -2.46
N VAL A 119 -13.09 -2.51 -1.19
CA VAL A 119 -13.78 -3.73 -0.77
C VAL A 119 -15.17 -3.36 -0.30
N GLY A 120 -16.19 -3.98 -0.89
CA GLY A 120 -17.60 -3.65 -0.64
C GLY A 120 -18.11 -4.20 0.68
N VAL A 121 -17.49 -3.81 1.78
CA VAL A 121 -17.87 -4.20 3.13
C VAL A 121 -17.47 -3.10 4.10
N CYS A 122 -18.30 -2.91 5.15
CA CYS A 122 -17.94 -2.07 6.28
C CYS A 122 -17.48 -2.98 7.41
N VAL A 123 -16.32 -2.69 7.97
CA VAL A 123 -15.74 -3.50 9.04
C VAL A 123 -15.29 -2.61 10.18
N GLU A 124 -15.22 -3.19 11.38
CA GLU A 124 -14.59 -2.51 12.50
C GLU A 124 -13.09 -2.63 12.38
N GLY A 125 -12.38 -1.56 12.72
CA GLY A 125 -10.93 -1.56 12.70
C GLY A 125 -10.37 -0.30 13.30
N ASP A 126 -9.09 -0.37 13.62
CA ASP A 126 -8.36 0.71 14.32
C ASP A 126 -7.58 1.63 13.38
N THR A 127 -7.49 1.27 12.11
CA THR A 127 -6.71 2.03 11.14
C THR A 127 -7.54 2.35 9.90
N ARG A 128 -7.50 3.61 9.48
CA ARG A 128 -8.23 4.08 8.30
C ARG A 128 -7.29 4.72 7.31
N PHE A 129 -7.62 4.57 6.02
CA PHE A 129 -6.90 5.24 4.95
C PHE A 129 -7.37 6.69 4.85
N PRO A 130 -6.48 7.65 4.54
CA PRO A 130 -6.89 9.04 4.33
C PRO A 130 -7.94 9.16 3.21
N ALA A 131 -8.85 10.11 3.35
CA ALA A 131 -9.88 10.34 2.35
C ALA A 131 -9.23 10.67 0.99
N ILE A 132 -9.79 10.11 -0.09
CA ILE A 132 -9.35 10.38 -1.46
C ILE A 132 -10.18 11.56 -1.97
N ASP A 133 -9.57 12.75 -1.98
CA ASP A 133 -10.25 13.99 -2.36
C ASP A 133 -10.34 14.09 -3.89
N PRO A 134 -11.55 14.11 -4.45
CA PRO A 134 -11.71 14.20 -5.91
C PRO A 134 -11.22 15.53 -6.51
N ALA A 135 -11.01 16.55 -5.68
CA ALA A 135 -10.38 17.79 -6.14
C ALA A 135 -8.89 17.61 -6.43
N VAL A 136 -8.27 16.60 -5.82
CA VAL A 136 -6.83 16.30 -5.94
C VAL A 136 -6.59 15.09 -6.83
N TRP A 137 -7.46 14.09 -6.76
CA TRP A 137 -7.26 12.80 -7.41
C TRP A 137 -8.30 12.56 -8.49
N GLN A 138 -7.86 12.05 -9.64
CA GLN A 138 -8.72 11.68 -10.76
C GLN A 138 -8.67 10.17 -10.96
N GLU A 139 -9.85 9.54 -10.99
CA GLU A 139 -9.94 8.13 -11.33
C GLU A 139 -9.58 7.95 -12.81
N VAL A 140 -8.63 7.07 -13.11
CA VAL A 140 -8.16 6.82 -14.48
C VAL A 140 -8.40 5.41 -14.96
N ASN A 141 -8.70 4.48 -14.05
CA ASN A 141 -9.00 3.10 -14.40
C ASN A 141 -9.84 2.45 -13.31
N ARG A 142 -10.76 1.55 -13.71
CA ARG A 142 -11.61 0.82 -12.75
C ARG A 142 -11.93 -0.56 -13.31
N GLU A 143 -11.77 -1.58 -12.47
CA GLU A 143 -12.15 -2.95 -12.76
C GLU A 143 -12.97 -3.48 -11.59
N GLU A 144 -14.21 -3.90 -11.82
CA GLU A 144 -15.13 -4.30 -10.76
C GLU A 144 -15.34 -5.81 -10.75
N PHE A 145 -15.43 -6.37 -9.54
CA PHE A 145 -15.69 -7.79 -9.29
C PHE A 145 -16.85 -7.91 -8.32
N GLU A 146 -17.86 -8.70 -8.67
CA GLU A 146 -19.00 -8.92 -7.78
C GLU A 146 -18.75 -10.12 -6.89
N CYS A 147 -19.41 -10.16 -5.73
CA CYS A 147 -19.31 -11.32 -4.85
C CYS A 147 -19.93 -12.55 -5.51
N GLY A 148 -19.39 -13.71 -5.18
CA GLY A 148 -19.83 -14.99 -5.75
C GLY A 148 -19.17 -16.15 -5.05
N ALA A 149 -19.03 -17.28 -5.74
CA ALA A 149 -18.45 -18.48 -5.16
C ALA A 149 -17.00 -18.28 -4.72
N GLU A 150 -16.27 -17.40 -5.40
CA GLU A 150 -14.84 -17.17 -5.14
C GLU A 150 -14.59 -15.96 -4.23
N PHE A 151 -15.55 -15.04 -4.09
CA PHE A 151 -15.36 -13.80 -3.35
C PHE A 151 -16.49 -13.63 -2.34
N ALA A 152 -16.14 -13.45 -1.07
CA ALA A 152 -17.12 -13.20 -0.01
C ALA A 152 -17.73 -11.79 -0.10
N HIS A 153 -17.01 -10.83 -0.72
CA HIS A 153 -17.42 -9.44 -0.83
C HIS A 153 -17.13 -8.93 -2.24
N PRO A 154 -17.97 -8.02 -2.78
CA PRO A 154 -17.60 -7.34 -4.02
C PRO A 154 -16.39 -6.46 -3.77
N PHE A 155 -15.56 -6.29 -4.80
CA PHE A 155 -14.41 -5.40 -4.72
C PHE A 155 -14.10 -4.82 -6.09
N SER A 156 -13.34 -3.73 -6.11
CA SER A 156 -12.90 -3.12 -7.36
C SER A 156 -11.47 -2.64 -7.23
N PHE A 157 -10.72 -2.77 -8.33
CA PHE A 157 -9.41 -2.16 -8.45
C PHE A 157 -9.58 -0.81 -9.14
N VAL A 158 -9.20 0.25 -8.46
CA VAL A 158 -9.35 1.61 -8.98
C VAL A 158 -8.02 2.33 -8.90
N ASP A 159 -7.58 2.86 -10.04
CA ASP A 159 -6.34 3.62 -10.10
C ASP A 159 -6.68 5.11 -10.15
N TYR A 160 -5.98 5.91 -9.37
CA TYR A 160 -6.13 7.36 -9.34
C TYR A 160 -4.80 8.02 -9.65
N GLU A 161 -4.85 9.11 -10.39
CA GLU A 161 -3.69 9.95 -10.63
C GLU A 161 -3.95 11.34 -10.09
N ARG A 162 -2.89 12.00 -9.65
CA ARG A 162 -2.98 13.38 -9.15
C ARG A 162 -3.29 14.31 -10.32
N LYS A 163 -4.27 15.19 -10.08
CA LYS A 163 -4.64 16.20 -11.08
C LYS A 163 -3.57 17.25 -11.31
#